data_d8e57a396a1199e0e936149bc2e4876e
#
_entry.id   d8e57a396a1199e0e936149bc2e4876e
#
_cell.length_a   1.000
_cell.length_b   1.000
_cell.length_c   1.000
_cell.angle_alpha   90.00
_cell.angle_beta   90.00
_cell.angle_gamma   90.00
#
_symmetry.space_group_name_H-M   'P 1'
#
loop_
_entity.id
_entity.type
_entity.pdbx_description
1 polymer ?
#
loop_
_entity_poly.entity_id
_entity_poly.type
_entity_poly.pdbx_seq_one_letter_code
_entity_poly.pdbx_strand_id
1 'polypeptide(L)'
;MTDADTRTATTDWQAWQESWDRQQEWYMPDREERFRIMLDMVEAVVGTAPRVLDLACGTGSITARLLARFPDATSTGVDLDPALLAIAEGTFAGDDRVTLVTADLKDPDWPARLPYESYDAVLTATALHWLHREPLAELYGRLAGLVRDGGVFMNADHMIDETTPRINAAERAQRHARMEQARQSGVLGWTEWWQLAAKDPVLAGPTARRYEIYGDHADGDTPSVQWHARVLREKGFGEARPVWCSPSDTLLLAMK
;
A
#
# COMPACT_ATOMS: atom_id res chain seq x y z
N MET A 1 -48.21 -12.85 16.13
CA MET A 1 -47.47 -12.26 15.01
C MET A 1 -46.26 -11.57 15.63
N THR A 2 -45.15 -12.24 15.63
CA THR A 2 -43.90 -11.77 16.18
C THR A 2 -43.13 -11.07 15.05
N ASP A 3 -42.98 -9.75 15.19
CA ASP A 3 -42.07 -8.96 14.34
C ASP A 3 -40.64 -9.51 14.50
N ALA A 4 -40.16 -10.13 13.46
CA ALA A 4 -38.76 -10.49 13.36
C ALA A 4 -37.97 -9.19 13.13
N ASP A 5 -37.31 -8.74 14.17
CA ASP A 5 -36.36 -7.62 14.18
C ASP A 5 -35.22 -7.95 13.20
N THR A 6 -35.37 -7.55 11.94
CA THR A 6 -34.30 -7.64 10.92
C THR A 6 -33.29 -6.54 11.20
N ARG A 7 -32.49 -6.71 12.24
CA ARG A 7 -31.24 -5.92 12.37
C ARG A 7 -30.39 -6.27 11.16
N THR A 8 -30.30 -5.39 10.22
CA THR A 8 -29.22 -5.36 9.23
C THR A 8 -27.93 -5.30 10.04
N ALA A 9 -27.19 -6.42 10.07
CA ALA A 9 -25.88 -6.45 10.71
C ALA A 9 -25.02 -5.40 10.02
N THR A 10 -24.64 -4.36 10.76
CA THR A 10 -23.71 -3.36 10.27
C THR A 10 -22.36 -4.07 10.06
N THR A 11 -21.78 -3.93 8.86
CA THR A 11 -20.47 -4.52 8.54
C THR A 11 -19.43 -3.95 9.49
N ASP A 12 -18.66 -4.83 10.10
CA ASP A 12 -17.53 -4.44 10.96
C ASP A 12 -16.30 -4.16 10.08
N TRP A 13 -16.21 -2.92 9.59
CA TRP A 13 -15.14 -2.47 8.72
C TRP A 13 -13.78 -2.50 9.42
N GLN A 14 -13.75 -2.21 10.72
CA GLN A 14 -12.54 -2.27 11.52
C GLN A 14 -11.99 -3.71 11.59
N ALA A 15 -12.86 -4.70 11.78
CA ALA A 15 -12.46 -6.11 11.77
C ALA A 15 -11.90 -6.54 10.41
N TRP A 16 -12.48 -6.04 9.30
CA TRP A 16 -11.95 -6.28 7.95
C TRP A 16 -10.57 -5.64 7.75
N GLN A 17 -10.40 -4.39 8.18
CA GLN A 17 -9.11 -3.70 8.15
C GLN A 17 -8.03 -4.46 8.94
N GLU A 18 -8.33 -4.86 10.17
CA GLU A 18 -7.41 -5.62 11.02
C GLU A 18 -7.11 -7.01 10.45
N SER A 19 -8.09 -7.67 9.83
CA SER A 19 -7.92 -8.96 9.16
C SER A 19 -6.96 -8.83 7.96
N TRP A 20 -7.11 -7.76 7.17
CA TRP A 20 -6.19 -7.44 6.09
C TRP A 20 -4.79 -7.19 6.60
N ASP A 21 -4.61 -6.36 7.62
CA ASP A 21 -3.31 -6.06 8.22
C ASP A 21 -2.59 -7.31 8.72
N ARG A 22 -3.31 -8.21 9.41
CA ARG A 22 -2.75 -9.51 9.85
C ARG A 22 -2.33 -10.39 8.68
N GLN A 23 -3.11 -10.43 7.61
CA GLN A 23 -2.79 -11.21 6.42
C GLN A 23 -1.57 -10.63 5.70
N GLN A 24 -1.43 -9.30 5.62
CA GLN A 24 -0.31 -8.63 4.99
C GLN A 24 1.01 -8.79 5.75
N GLU A 25 0.99 -8.88 7.08
CA GLU A 25 2.18 -9.15 7.91
C GLU A 25 2.89 -10.45 7.48
N TRP A 26 2.15 -11.37 6.91
CA TRP A 26 2.66 -12.63 6.41
C TRP A 26 3.57 -12.49 5.20
N TYR A 27 3.18 -11.62 4.27
CA TYR A 27 3.94 -11.36 3.05
C TYR A 27 5.07 -10.38 3.31
N MET A 28 4.89 -9.51 4.28
CA MET A 28 5.79 -8.44 4.59
C MET A 28 6.03 -8.37 6.11
N PRO A 29 6.84 -9.27 6.67
CA PRO A 29 7.24 -9.22 8.07
C PRO A 29 7.86 -7.86 8.41
N ASP A 30 7.78 -7.44 9.67
CA ASP A 30 8.23 -6.14 10.14
C ASP A 30 7.48 -4.93 9.50
N ARG A 31 6.23 -5.16 9.06
CA ARG A 31 5.40 -4.14 8.40
C ARG A 31 5.18 -2.92 9.30
N GLU A 32 4.89 -3.10 10.57
CA GLU A 32 4.70 -2.02 11.54
C GLU A 32 6.00 -1.22 11.77
N GLU A 33 7.15 -1.88 11.81
CA GLU A 33 8.44 -1.18 11.93
C GLU A 33 8.72 -0.32 10.70
N ARG A 34 8.40 -0.79 9.51
CA ARG A 34 8.52 0.02 8.28
C ARG A 34 7.60 1.21 8.28
N PHE A 35 6.35 1.06 8.72
CA PHE A 35 5.41 2.18 8.86
C PHE A 35 5.89 3.17 9.92
N ARG A 36 6.41 2.71 11.04
CA ARG A 36 6.99 3.57 12.06
C ARG A 36 8.13 4.43 11.47
N ILE A 37 9.10 3.81 10.80
CA ILE A 37 10.22 4.52 10.18
C ILE A 37 9.74 5.47 9.07
N MET A 38 8.76 5.04 8.26
CA MET A 38 8.15 5.88 7.24
C MET A 38 7.56 7.16 7.85
N LEU A 39 6.79 7.05 8.92
CA LEU A 39 6.19 8.19 9.60
C LEU A 39 7.21 9.02 10.37
N ASP A 40 8.27 8.42 10.94
CA ASP A 40 9.41 9.16 11.53
C ASP A 40 10.08 10.06 10.49
N MET A 41 10.26 9.56 9.27
CA MET A 41 10.86 10.35 8.19
C MET A 41 9.91 11.41 7.64
N VAL A 42 8.60 11.14 7.58
CA VAL A 42 7.59 12.16 7.26
C VAL A 42 7.66 13.31 8.27
N GLU A 43 7.63 13.00 9.57
CA GLU A 43 7.73 14.02 10.64
C GLU A 43 9.02 14.84 10.52
N ALA A 44 10.16 14.17 10.33
CA ALA A 44 11.46 14.81 10.26
C ALA A 44 11.63 15.76 9.07
N VAL A 45 10.98 15.47 7.91
CA VAL A 45 11.17 16.23 6.68
C VAL A 45 10.06 17.23 6.42
N VAL A 46 8.81 16.85 6.66
CA VAL A 46 7.65 17.67 6.29
C VAL A 46 6.78 18.09 7.49
N GLY A 47 7.10 17.61 8.69
CA GLY A 47 6.43 18.02 9.94
C GLY A 47 5.20 17.17 10.29
N THR A 48 4.38 17.68 11.20
CA THR A 48 3.29 16.92 11.87
C THR A 48 1.89 17.16 11.31
N ALA A 49 1.75 18.01 10.30
CA ALA A 49 0.46 18.27 9.64
C ALA A 49 0.59 18.10 8.10
N PRO A 50 1.14 16.95 7.61
CA PRO A 50 1.38 16.77 6.21
C PRO A 50 0.08 16.49 5.43
N ARG A 51 0.04 16.95 4.17
CA ARG A 51 -0.87 16.45 3.16
C ARG A 51 -0.23 15.26 2.46
N VAL A 52 -0.80 14.07 2.65
CA VAL A 52 -0.22 12.81 2.17
C VAL A 52 -1.04 12.22 1.02
N LEU A 53 -0.37 11.68 0.02
CA LEU A 53 -0.92 10.76 -0.95
C LEU A 53 -0.54 9.33 -0.56
N ASP A 54 -1.52 8.53 -0.15
CA ASP A 54 -1.41 7.09 0.10
C ASP A 54 -1.64 6.36 -1.23
N LEU A 55 -0.56 6.02 -1.92
CA LEU A 55 -0.56 5.52 -3.29
C LEU A 55 -0.72 3.99 -3.31
N ALA A 56 -1.71 3.49 -4.03
CA ALA A 56 -2.19 2.12 -3.96
C ALA A 56 -2.53 1.74 -2.50
N CYS A 57 -3.42 2.53 -1.93
CA CYS A 57 -3.70 2.55 -0.49
C CYS A 57 -4.34 1.27 0.05
N GLY A 58 -4.92 0.45 -0.82
CA GLY A 58 -5.66 -0.74 -0.42
C GLY A 58 -6.77 -0.42 0.55
N THR A 59 -6.71 -0.99 1.74
CA THR A 59 -7.66 -0.72 2.83
C THR A 59 -7.32 0.55 3.64
N GLY A 60 -6.29 1.32 3.24
CA GLY A 60 -5.85 2.52 3.93
C GLY A 60 -4.99 2.28 5.17
N SER A 61 -4.20 1.21 5.17
CA SER A 61 -3.35 0.86 6.32
C SER A 61 -2.32 1.94 6.70
N ILE A 62 -1.71 2.61 5.71
CA ILE A 62 -0.79 3.74 5.94
C ILE A 62 -1.60 4.94 6.46
N THR A 63 -2.72 5.25 5.83
CA THR A 63 -3.64 6.32 6.23
C THR A 63 -4.07 6.19 7.69
N ALA A 64 -4.47 5.00 8.14
CA ALA A 64 -4.86 4.77 9.53
C ALA A 64 -3.76 5.14 10.53
N ARG A 65 -2.52 4.71 10.26
CA ARG A 65 -1.37 4.99 11.13
C ARG A 65 -0.91 6.44 11.07
N LEU A 66 -1.00 7.04 9.89
CA LEU A 66 -0.72 8.46 9.67
C LEU A 66 -1.63 9.33 10.56
N LEU A 67 -2.95 9.13 10.47
CA LEU A 67 -3.94 9.93 11.17
C LEU A 67 -3.98 9.67 12.69
N ALA A 68 -3.58 8.46 13.11
CA ALA A 68 -3.38 8.15 14.52
C ALA A 68 -2.17 8.88 15.13
N ARG A 69 -1.10 9.05 14.35
CA ARG A 69 0.12 9.73 14.78
C ARG A 69 0.05 11.25 14.63
N PHE A 70 -0.57 11.74 13.55
CA PHE A 70 -0.65 13.16 13.18
C PHE A 70 -2.12 13.58 13.04
N PRO A 71 -2.75 14.08 14.11
CA PRO A 71 -4.17 14.44 14.10
C PRO A 71 -4.55 15.51 13.08
N ASP A 72 -3.60 16.38 12.71
CA ASP A 72 -3.79 17.49 11.76
C ASP A 72 -3.38 17.12 10.31
N ALA A 73 -2.94 15.88 10.07
CA ALA A 73 -2.63 15.41 8.72
C ALA A 73 -3.89 15.16 7.90
N THR A 74 -3.76 15.25 6.58
CA THR A 74 -4.79 14.80 5.63
C THR A 74 -4.24 13.75 4.69
N SER A 75 -5.09 12.80 4.29
CA SER A 75 -4.71 11.71 3.39
C SER A 75 -5.62 11.65 2.18
N THR A 76 -5.02 11.53 1.00
CA THR A 76 -5.71 11.12 -0.22
C THR A 76 -5.28 9.70 -0.54
N GLY A 77 -6.15 8.72 -0.38
CA GLY A 77 -5.91 7.33 -0.75
C GLY A 77 -6.30 7.08 -2.21
N VAL A 78 -5.41 6.50 -2.99
CA VAL A 78 -5.68 6.11 -4.38
C VAL A 78 -5.48 4.62 -4.55
N ASP A 79 -6.48 3.91 -5.07
CA ASP A 79 -6.38 2.50 -5.42
C ASP A 79 -7.30 2.17 -6.60
N LEU A 80 -7.08 1.02 -7.23
CA LEU A 80 -7.95 0.47 -8.27
C LEU A 80 -8.84 -0.66 -7.76
N ASP A 81 -8.46 -1.31 -6.65
CA ASP A 81 -9.14 -2.49 -6.11
C ASP A 81 -10.46 -2.11 -5.42
N PRO A 82 -11.62 -2.48 -6.00
CA PRO A 82 -12.92 -2.06 -5.46
C PRO A 82 -13.25 -2.73 -4.12
N ALA A 83 -12.68 -3.90 -3.82
CA ALA A 83 -12.94 -4.59 -2.55
C ALA A 83 -12.13 -3.97 -1.41
N LEU A 84 -10.88 -3.61 -1.67
CA LEU A 84 -10.05 -2.93 -0.67
C LEU A 84 -10.53 -1.51 -0.42
N LEU A 85 -10.92 -0.77 -1.48
CA LEU A 85 -11.53 0.55 -1.33
C LEU A 85 -12.85 0.52 -0.56
N ALA A 86 -13.69 -0.51 -0.73
CA ALA A 86 -14.92 -0.63 0.07
C ALA A 86 -14.63 -0.77 1.57
N ILE A 87 -13.55 -1.47 1.94
CA ILE A 87 -13.10 -1.54 3.34
C ILE A 87 -12.59 -0.18 3.80
N ALA A 88 -11.77 0.50 2.99
CA ALA A 88 -11.28 1.84 3.33
C ALA A 88 -12.42 2.86 3.49
N GLU A 89 -13.39 2.88 2.57
CA GLU A 89 -14.58 3.74 2.64
C GLU A 89 -15.37 3.51 3.93
N GLY A 90 -15.57 2.24 4.30
CA GLY A 90 -16.25 1.90 5.54
C GLY A 90 -15.45 2.26 6.79
N THR A 91 -14.13 2.02 6.77
CA THR A 91 -13.23 2.30 7.90
C THR A 91 -13.11 3.81 8.20
N PHE A 92 -13.04 4.63 7.15
CA PHE A 92 -12.87 6.08 7.27
C PHE A 92 -14.18 6.87 7.09
N ALA A 93 -15.33 6.20 7.14
CA ALA A 93 -16.63 6.86 6.98
C ALA A 93 -16.82 8.00 7.98
N GLY A 94 -16.98 9.22 7.46
CA GLY A 94 -17.19 10.43 8.30
C GLY A 94 -15.90 11.07 8.81
N ASP A 95 -14.71 10.63 8.40
CA ASP A 95 -13.45 11.33 8.68
C ASP A 95 -13.10 12.27 7.51
N ASP A 96 -13.36 13.57 7.70
CA ASP A 96 -13.14 14.63 6.69
C ASP A 96 -11.65 14.80 6.30
N ARG A 97 -10.73 14.18 7.02
CA ARG A 97 -9.29 14.18 6.71
C ARG A 97 -8.92 13.20 5.60
N VAL A 98 -9.83 12.28 5.23
CA VAL A 98 -9.58 11.23 4.25
C VAL A 98 -10.40 11.46 2.99
N THR A 99 -9.73 11.44 1.85
CA THR A 99 -10.36 11.39 0.52
C THR A 99 -9.91 10.11 -0.19
N LEU A 100 -10.85 9.33 -0.70
CA LEU A 100 -10.53 8.11 -1.46
C LEU A 100 -10.84 8.33 -2.95
N VAL A 101 -9.93 7.89 -3.81
CA VAL A 101 -10.00 8.06 -5.27
C VAL A 101 -9.77 6.71 -5.94
N THR A 102 -10.73 6.27 -6.77
CA THR A 102 -10.54 5.08 -7.60
C THR A 102 -9.79 5.46 -8.87
N ALA A 103 -8.57 4.92 -9.05
CA ALA A 103 -7.79 5.16 -10.27
C ALA A 103 -6.78 4.03 -10.56
N ASP A 104 -6.55 3.78 -11.85
CA ASP A 104 -5.46 2.92 -12.32
C ASP A 104 -4.17 3.77 -12.46
N LEU A 105 -3.13 3.41 -11.72
CA LEU A 105 -1.84 4.12 -11.77
C LEU A 105 -1.13 3.99 -13.12
N LYS A 106 -1.57 3.08 -13.98
CA LYS A 106 -1.10 2.95 -15.37
C LYS A 106 -1.76 3.97 -16.31
N ASP A 107 -2.96 4.46 -15.98
CA ASP A 107 -3.61 5.53 -16.72
C ASP A 107 -2.79 6.83 -16.60
N PRO A 108 -2.29 7.45 -17.68
CA PRO A 108 -1.49 8.67 -17.60
C PRO A 108 -2.23 9.84 -16.94
N ASP A 109 -3.55 9.86 -17.01
CA ASP A 109 -4.39 10.96 -16.57
C ASP A 109 -4.93 10.79 -15.12
N TRP A 110 -4.52 9.73 -14.40
CA TRP A 110 -4.97 9.51 -13.03
C TRP A 110 -4.69 10.71 -12.09
N PRO A 111 -3.58 11.48 -12.23
CA PRO A 111 -3.35 12.63 -11.36
C PRO A 111 -4.43 13.72 -11.46
N ALA A 112 -5.12 13.84 -12.60
CA ALA A 112 -6.21 14.80 -12.76
C ALA A 112 -7.46 14.49 -11.92
N ARG A 113 -7.54 13.28 -11.34
CA ARG A 113 -8.61 12.86 -10.42
C ARG A 113 -8.35 13.26 -8.97
N LEU A 114 -7.13 13.69 -8.66
CA LEU A 114 -6.74 14.05 -7.31
C LEU A 114 -7.33 15.40 -6.88
N PRO A 115 -7.67 15.55 -5.58
CA PRO A 115 -8.20 16.82 -5.05
C PRO A 115 -7.14 17.92 -4.94
N TYR A 116 -5.85 17.58 -5.02
CA TYR A 116 -4.74 18.51 -4.88
C TYR A 116 -3.70 18.32 -5.98
N GLU A 117 -3.07 19.41 -6.39
CA GLU A 117 -2.00 19.41 -7.39
C GLU A 117 -0.65 18.96 -6.82
N SER A 118 -0.45 19.05 -5.50
CA SER A 118 0.78 18.64 -4.83
C SER A 118 0.57 18.13 -3.41
N TYR A 119 1.52 17.32 -2.96
CA TYR A 119 1.54 16.65 -1.66
C TYR A 119 2.88 16.86 -0.96
N ASP A 120 2.86 16.91 0.38
CA ASP A 120 4.07 16.94 1.21
C ASP A 120 4.80 15.60 1.18
N ALA A 121 4.05 14.51 1.19
CA ALA A 121 4.58 13.16 1.10
C ALA A 121 3.68 12.28 0.22
N VAL A 122 4.32 11.39 -0.55
CA VAL A 122 3.67 10.29 -1.25
C VAL A 122 4.19 8.99 -0.65
N LEU A 123 3.31 8.17 -0.12
CA LEU A 123 3.64 6.94 0.60
C LEU A 123 3.00 5.73 -0.08
N THR A 124 3.70 4.61 -0.12
CA THR A 124 3.17 3.35 -0.66
C THR A 124 3.82 2.16 0.01
N ALA A 125 3.11 1.05 0.10
CA ALA A 125 3.65 -0.20 0.63
C ALA A 125 3.04 -1.42 -0.06
N THR A 126 3.89 -2.39 -0.40
CA THR A 126 3.49 -3.70 -0.96
C THR A 126 2.62 -3.61 -2.21
N ALA A 127 2.89 -2.66 -3.10
CA ALA A 127 2.02 -2.37 -4.21
C ALA A 127 2.74 -2.21 -5.56
N LEU A 128 3.87 -1.53 -5.59
CA LEU A 128 4.48 -1.15 -6.87
C LEU A 128 5.16 -2.33 -7.59
N HIS A 129 5.40 -3.44 -6.90
CA HIS A 129 5.85 -4.70 -7.53
C HIS A 129 4.79 -5.33 -8.47
N TRP A 130 3.57 -4.81 -8.49
CA TRP A 130 2.53 -5.19 -9.45
C TRP A 130 2.70 -4.49 -10.82
N LEU A 131 3.66 -3.57 -10.94
CA LEU A 131 3.98 -2.88 -12.17
C LEU A 131 5.29 -3.42 -12.78
N HIS A 132 5.33 -3.54 -14.09
CA HIS A 132 6.59 -3.75 -14.80
C HIS A 132 7.47 -2.51 -14.74
N ARG A 133 8.77 -2.68 -15.00
CA ARG A 133 9.79 -1.60 -14.89
C ARG A 133 9.46 -0.35 -15.70
N GLU A 134 8.92 -0.50 -16.90
CA GLU A 134 8.64 0.64 -17.77
C GLU A 134 7.48 1.50 -17.23
N PRO A 135 6.26 0.97 -16.99
CA PRO A 135 5.19 1.76 -16.37
C PRO A 135 5.53 2.27 -14.98
N LEU A 136 6.36 1.55 -14.21
CA LEU A 136 6.84 2.01 -12.91
C LEU A 136 7.76 3.24 -13.05
N ALA A 137 8.66 3.24 -14.04
CA ALA A 137 9.51 4.42 -14.31
C ALA A 137 8.70 5.64 -14.76
N GLU A 138 7.63 5.43 -15.53
CA GLU A 138 6.71 6.51 -15.91
C GLU A 138 5.93 7.05 -14.69
N LEU A 139 5.46 6.14 -13.83
CA LEU A 139 4.82 6.52 -12.57
C LEU A 139 5.73 7.42 -11.74
N TYR A 140 7.02 7.09 -11.59
CA TYR A 140 7.98 7.92 -10.85
C TYR A 140 8.11 9.34 -11.42
N GLY A 141 8.03 9.48 -12.75
CA GLY A 141 7.98 10.81 -13.38
C GLY A 141 6.73 11.62 -12.99
N ARG A 142 5.56 10.97 -12.92
CA ARG A 142 4.32 11.61 -12.45
C ARG A 142 4.40 11.98 -10.98
N LEU A 143 4.94 11.09 -10.14
CA LEU A 143 5.13 11.36 -8.70
C LEU A 143 6.07 12.54 -8.47
N ALA A 144 7.12 12.69 -9.26
CA ALA A 144 7.99 13.87 -9.19
C ALA A 144 7.23 15.19 -9.46
N GLY A 145 6.15 15.16 -10.24
CA GLY A 145 5.25 16.31 -10.43
C GLY A 145 4.30 16.55 -9.26
N LEU A 146 3.93 15.50 -8.52
CA LEU A 146 2.97 15.56 -7.41
C LEU A 146 3.62 15.83 -6.05
N VAL A 147 4.87 15.44 -5.85
CA VAL A 147 5.61 15.77 -4.63
C VAL A 147 6.09 17.23 -4.74
N ARG A 148 5.75 18.07 -3.73
CA ARG A 148 6.24 19.45 -3.71
C ARG A 148 7.75 19.53 -3.50
N ASP A 149 8.35 20.67 -3.78
CA ASP A 149 9.76 20.91 -3.45
C ASP A 149 10.02 20.75 -1.94
N GLY A 150 11.05 20.01 -1.59
CA GLY A 150 11.37 19.61 -0.21
C GLY A 150 10.42 18.53 0.36
N GLY A 151 9.51 17.99 -0.44
CA GLY A 151 8.67 16.85 -0.07
C GLY A 151 9.35 15.50 -0.30
N VAL A 152 8.65 14.41 0.07
CA VAL A 152 9.20 13.05 0.01
C VAL A 152 8.29 12.08 -0.72
N PHE A 153 8.91 11.10 -1.38
CA PHE A 153 8.29 9.85 -1.80
C PHE A 153 8.92 8.69 -1.04
N MET A 154 8.08 7.79 -0.52
CA MET A 154 8.56 6.58 0.16
C MET A 154 7.84 5.34 -0.34
N ASN A 155 8.62 4.28 -0.62
CA ASN A 155 8.13 2.98 -1.07
C ASN A 155 8.69 1.87 -0.18
N ALA A 156 7.81 1.15 0.52
CA ALA A 156 8.13 -0.04 1.29
C ALA A 156 7.72 -1.29 0.50
N ASP A 157 8.67 -1.92 -0.19
CA ASP A 157 8.34 -3.01 -1.11
C ASP A 157 9.44 -4.09 -1.20
N HIS A 158 9.15 -5.15 -1.95
CA HIS A 158 10.13 -6.15 -2.34
C HIS A 158 11.11 -5.55 -3.35
N MET A 159 12.39 -5.51 -2.99
CA MET A 159 13.46 -4.95 -3.82
C MET A 159 14.65 -5.91 -3.83
N ILE A 160 14.59 -6.92 -4.69
CA ILE A 160 15.53 -8.04 -4.71
C ILE A 160 16.80 -7.64 -5.48
N ASP A 161 17.97 -7.85 -4.89
CA ASP A 161 19.26 -7.71 -5.59
C ASP A 161 19.54 -8.96 -6.43
N GLU A 162 19.40 -8.82 -7.74
CA GLU A 162 19.59 -9.91 -8.71
C GLU A 162 21.06 -10.41 -8.76
N THR A 163 22.01 -9.63 -8.24
CA THR A 163 23.43 -9.99 -8.21
C THR A 163 23.80 -10.97 -7.10
N THR A 164 22.85 -11.27 -6.19
CA THR A 164 23.07 -12.15 -5.04
C THR A 164 22.18 -13.40 -5.02
N PRO A 165 22.21 -14.24 -6.06
CA PRO A 165 21.23 -15.34 -6.24
C PRO A 165 21.28 -16.40 -5.13
N ARG A 166 22.45 -16.61 -4.48
CA ARG A 166 22.59 -17.56 -3.37
C ARG A 166 21.96 -17.04 -2.08
N ILE A 167 22.12 -15.75 -1.79
CA ILE A 167 21.48 -15.11 -0.64
C ILE A 167 19.96 -15.10 -0.86
N ASN A 168 19.50 -14.73 -2.05
CA ASN A 168 18.09 -14.72 -2.40
C ASN A 168 17.44 -16.12 -2.30
N ALA A 169 18.18 -17.18 -2.65
CA ALA A 169 17.69 -18.56 -2.51
C ALA A 169 17.55 -18.97 -1.03
N ALA A 170 18.51 -18.60 -0.18
CA ALA A 170 18.46 -18.89 1.25
C ALA A 170 17.33 -18.13 1.93
N GLU A 171 17.14 -16.85 1.58
CA GLU A 171 16.03 -16.01 2.09
C GLU A 171 14.68 -16.62 1.71
N ARG A 172 14.46 -16.96 0.43
CA ARG A 172 13.22 -17.61 -0.02
C ARG A 172 12.91 -18.88 0.76
N ALA A 173 13.91 -19.73 1.00
CA ALA A 173 13.73 -20.96 1.77
C ALA A 173 13.30 -20.68 3.21
N GLN A 174 13.91 -19.66 3.85
CA GLN A 174 13.55 -19.25 5.21
C GLN A 174 12.16 -18.62 5.24
N ARG A 175 11.80 -17.78 4.28
CA ARG A 175 10.47 -17.19 4.15
C ARG A 175 9.39 -18.26 4.01
N HIS A 176 9.60 -19.25 3.14
CA HIS A 176 8.70 -20.39 3.02
C HIS A 176 8.50 -21.14 4.35
N ALA A 177 9.57 -21.38 5.11
CA ALA A 177 9.47 -22.03 6.41
C ALA A 177 8.65 -21.21 7.42
N ARG A 178 8.84 -19.87 7.45
CA ARG A 178 8.04 -18.97 8.31
C ARG A 178 6.57 -18.93 7.89
N MET A 179 6.28 -18.89 6.59
CA MET A 179 4.92 -18.91 6.07
C MET A 179 4.20 -20.21 6.45
N GLU A 180 4.84 -21.35 6.35
CA GLU A 180 4.26 -22.63 6.76
C GLU A 180 3.97 -22.66 8.27
N GLN A 181 4.86 -22.10 9.09
CA GLN A 181 4.69 -22.00 10.54
C GLN A 181 3.50 -21.09 10.91
N ALA A 182 3.37 -19.95 10.24
CA ALA A 182 2.26 -19.01 10.43
C ALA A 182 0.92 -19.61 9.97
N ARG A 183 0.89 -20.38 8.88
CA ARG A 183 -0.29 -21.11 8.43
C ARG A 183 -0.80 -22.10 9.48
N GLN A 184 0.12 -22.78 10.17
CA GLN A 184 -0.23 -23.68 11.28
C GLN A 184 -0.80 -22.94 12.49
N SER A 185 -0.55 -21.65 12.66
CA SER A 185 -1.15 -20.79 13.69
C SER A 185 -2.50 -20.17 13.32
N GLY A 186 -3.04 -20.51 12.15
CA GLY A 186 -4.40 -20.11 11.73
C GLY A 186 -4.51 -18.73 11.10
N VAL A 187 -3.39 -18.10 10.70
CA VAL A 187 -3.43 -16.87 9.91
C VAL A 187 -3.88 -17.21 8.49
N LEU A 188 -4.86 -16.47 7.97
CA LEU A 188 -5.39 -16.68 6.63
C LEU A 188 -4.35 -16.34 5.57
N GLY A 189 -4.13 -17.24 4.62
CA GLY A 189 -3.35 -16.96 3.43
C GLY A 189 -4.13 -16.06 2.45
N TRP A 190 -3.45 -15.62 1.36
CA TRP A 190 -4.05 -14.77 0.34
C TRP A 190 -5.35 -15.33 -0.22
N THR A 191 -5.32 -16.56 -0.72
CA THR A 191 -6.47 -17.20 -1.34
C THR A 191 -7.63 -17.37 -0.36
N GLU A 192 -7.34 -17.78 0.87
CA GLU A 192 -8.35 -18.00 1.92
C GLU A 192 -9.01 -16.68 2.34
N TRP A 193 -8.24 -15.61 2.44
CA TRP A 193 -8.76 -14.28 2.76
C TRP A 193 -9.72 -13.78 1.67
N TRP A 194 -9.34 -13.90 0.40
CA TRP A 194 -10.21 -13.51 -0.72
C TRP A 194 -11.45 -14.39 -0.84
N GLN A 195 -11.35 -15.69 -0.52
CA GLN A 195 -12.53 -16.57 -0.44
C GLN A 195 -13.48 -16.16 0.69
N LEU A 196 -12.97 -15.62 1.78
CA LEU A 196 -13.79 -15.08 2.86
C LEU A 196 -14.48 -13.79 2.40
N ALA A 197 -13.75 -12.85 1.80
CA ALA A 197 -14.31 -11.61 1.26
C ALA A 197 -15.39 -11.88 0.19
N ALA A 198 -15.19 -12.87 -0.68
CA ALA A 198 -16.18 -13.26 -1.70
C ALA A 198 -17.48 -13.85 -1.12
N LYS A 199 -17.49 -14.26 0.13
CA LYS A 199 -18.69 -14.80 0.82
C LYS A 199 -19.37 -13.75 1.71
N ASP A 200 -18.72 -12.63 1.97
CA ASP A 200 -19.29 -11.55 2.76
C ASP A 200 -20.39 -10.83 1.97
N PRO A 201 -21.57 -10.58 2.56
CA PRO A 201 -22.71 -9.97 1.85
C PRO A 201 -22.41 -8.62 1.21
N VAL A 202 -21.47 -7.84 1.78
CA VAL A 202 -21.11 -6.50 1.30
C VAL A 202 -19.92 -6.55 0.36
N LEU A 203 -18.91 -7.38 0.64
CA LEU A 203 -17.69 -7.47 -0.16
C LEU A 203 -17.78 -8.41 -1.37
N ALA A 204 -18.80 -9.29 -1.46
CA ALA A 204 -18.92 -10.24 -2.55
C ALA A 204 -18.95 -9.56 -3.93
N GLY A 205 -19.75 -8.50 -4.10
CA GLY A 205 -19.83 -7.73 -5.34
C GLY A 205 -18.51 -7.04 -5.70
N PRO A 206 -17.93 -6.23 -4.82
CA PRO A 206 -16.59 -5.64 -5.02
C PRO A 206 -15.50 -6.67 -5.31
N THR A 207 -15.51 -7.81 -4.61
CA THR A 207 -14.53 -8.89 -4.83
C THR A 207 -14.68 -9.53 -6.23
N ALA A 208 -15.91 -9.73 -6.71
CA ALA A 208 -16.14 -10.20 -8.07
C ALA A 208 -15.57 -9.22 -9.11
N ARG A 209 -15.81 -7.91 -8.94
CA ARG A 209 -15.24 -6.87 -9.82
C ARG A 209 -13.71 -6.81 -9.77
N ARG A 210 -13.12 -7.04 -8.60
CA ARG A 210 -11.66 -7.16 -8.48
C ARG A 210 -11.12 -8.27 -9.39
N TYR A 211 -11.75 -9.46 -9.42
CA TYR A 211 -11.32 -10.55 -10.30
C TYR A 211 -11.48 -10.23 -11.79
N GLU A 212 -12.46 -9.40 -12.16
CA GLU A 212 -12.60 -8.90 -13.53
C GLU A 212 -11.43 -7.97 -13.91
N ILE A 213 -10.92 -7.16 -12.97
CA ILE A 213 -9.82 -6.20 -13.19
C ILE A 213 -8.46 -6.92 -13.27
N TYR A 214 -8.17 -7.78 -12.30
CA TYR A 214 -6.82 -8.35 -12.12
C TYR A 214 -6.68 -9.78 -12.65
N GLY A 215 -7.79 -10.49 -12.93
CA GLY A 215 -7.74 -11.92 -13.21
C GLY A 215 -7.29 -12.73 -11.99
N ASP A 216 -6.66 -13.86 -12.25
CA ASP A 216 -6.20 -14.76 -11.19
C ASP A 216 -4.84 -14.33 -10.58
N HIS A 217 -4.08 -13.49 -11.29
CA HIS A 217 -2.74 -13.08 -10.86
C HIS A 217 -2.33 -11.73 -11.47
N ALA A 218 -1.64 -10.91 -10.68
CA ALA A 218 -0.97 -9.73 -11.19
C ALA A 218 0.45 -10.10 -11.61
N ASP A 219 0.81 -9.59 -12.76
CA ASP A 219 2.13 -9.75 -13.35
C ASP A 219 2.88 -8.41 -13.20
N GLY A 220 4.09 -8.46 -12.64
CA GLY A 220 4.90 -7.27 -12.39
C GLY A 220 6.35 -7.64 -12.09
N ASP A 221 7.14 -6.64 -11.74
CA ASP A 221 8.58 -6.78 -11.48
C ASP A 221 8.96 -6.42 -10.04
N THR A 222 10.04 -7.02 -9.54
CA THR A 222 10.67 -6.64 -8.27
C THR A 222 12.09 -6.11 -8.51
N PRO A 223 12.26 -4.90 -9.08
CA PRO A 223 13.57 -4.34 -9.35
C PRO A 223 14.36 -4.13 -8.07
N SER A 224 15.70 -4.12 -8.18
CA SER A 224 16.55 -3.86 -7.03
C SER A 224 16.44 -2.42 -6.51
N VAL A 225 16.79 -2.20 -5.25
CA VAL A 225 16.80 -0.86 -4.65
C VAL A 225 17.69 0.12 -5.42
N GLN A 226 18.78 -0.36 -6.01
CA GLN A 226 19.67 0.43 -6.85
C GLN A 226 18.96 0.92 -8.11
N TRP A 227 18.16 0.07 -8.75
CA TRP A 227 17.33 0.45 -9.90
C TRP A 227 16.32 1.54 -9.51
N HIS A 228 15.58 1.36 -8.43
CA HIS A 228 14.61 2.33 -7.94
C HIS A 228 15.27 3.68 -7.63
N ALA A 229 16.37 3.69 -6.87
CA ALA A 229 17.07 4.91 -6.49
C ALA A 229 17.63 5.66 -7.71
N ARG A 230 18.14 4.93 -8.72
CA ARG A 230 18.63 5.53 -9.97
C ARG A 230 17.47 6.15 -10.76
N VAL A 231 16.40 5.40 -10.99
CA VAL A 231 15.27 5.87 -11.81
C VAL A 231 14.57 7.06 -11.15
N LEU A 232 14.39 7.07 -9.83
CA LEU A 232 13.82 8.21 -9.11
C LEU A 232 14.63 9.48 -9.34
N ARG A 233 15.99 9.41 -9.28
CA ARG A 233 16.84 10.56 -9.59
C ARG A 233 16.71 11.01 -11.04
N GLU A 234 16.69 10.07 -11.99
CA GLU A 234 16.48 10.35 -13.42
C GLU A 234 15.12 11.02 -13.69
N LYS A 235 14.10 10.74 -12.85
CA LYS A 235 12.75 11.30 -12.97
C LYS A 235 12.53 12.60 -12.19
N GLY A 236 13.55 13.14 -11.49
CA GLY A 236 13.51 14.47 -10.91
C GLY A 236 13.50 14.55 -9.39
N PHE A 237 13.77 13.44 -8.69
CA PHE A 237 14.09 13.49 -7.27
C PHE A 237 15.59 13.82 -7.08
N GLY A 238 15.91 14.74 -6.17
CA GLY A 238 17.30 15.15 -5.92
C GLY A 238 18.10 14.07 -5.19
N GLU A 239 17.47 13.37 -4.26
CA GLU A 239 18.07 12.33 -3.45
C GLU A 239 17.19 11.08 -3.42
N ALA A 240 17.82 9.90 -3.35
CA ALA A 240 17.08 8.64 -3.11
C ALA A 240 18.00 7.60 -2.46
N ARG A 241 17.55 6.97 -1.36
CA ARG A 241 18.30 5.94 -0.64
C ARG A 241 17.39 5.03 0.19
N PRO A 242 17.82 3.80 0.51
CA PRO A 242 17.15 3.01 1.54
C PRO A 242 17.29 3.67 2.92
N VAL A 243 16.22 3.62 3.72
CA VAL A 243 16.19 4.04 5.13
C VAL A 243 15.91 2.88 6.07
N TRP A 244 15.46 1.76 5.54
CA TRP A 244 15.36 0.46 6.19
C TRP A 244 15.49 -0.66 5.15
N CYS A 245 16.07 -1.80 5.50
CA CYS A 245 16.13 -2.97 4.63
C CYS A 245 16.22 -4.29 5.39
N SER A 246 15.63 -5.32 4.80
CA SER A 246 15.83 -6.73 5.07
C SER A 246 16.51 -7.41 3.87
N PRO A 247 16.74 -8.73 3.87
CA PRO A 247 17.31 -9.40 2.71
C PRO A 247 16.50 -9.31 1.42
N SER A 248 15.18 -9.15 1.49
CA SER A 248 14.27 -9.09 0.33
C SER A 248 13.47 -7.80 0.20
N ASP A 249 13.41 -7.01 1.27
CA ASP A 249 12.50 -5.87 1.36
C ASP A 249 13.25 -4.58 1.71
N THR A 250 12.76 -3.47 1.21
CA THR A 250 13.38 -2.17 1.45
C THR A 250 12.29 -1.11 1.67
N LEU A 251 12.54 -0.20 2.60
CA LEU A 251 11.89 1.10 2.63
C LEU A 251 12.84 2.10 1.97
N LEU A 252 12.49 2.51 0.76
CA LEU A 252 13.22 3.53 -0.01
C LEU A 252 12.59 4.90 0.25
N LEU A 253 13.42 5.91 0.48
CA LEU A 253 13.04 7.31 0.57
C LEU A 253 13.69 8.09 -0.57
N ALA A 254 12.92 8.94 -1.23
CA ALA A 254 13.39 9.92 -2.19
C ALA A 254 12.87 11.32 -1.84
N MET A 255 13.72 12.33 -1.98
CA MET A 255 13.41 13.74 -1.74
C MET A 255 13.38 14.52 -3.06
N LYS A 256 12.40 15.40 -3.15
CA LYS A 256 12.28 16.36 -4.26
C LYS A 256 13.15 17.59 -4.02
#